data_bdeda33f8cb7b49265df9975018a7e51
#
_entry.id   bdeda33f8cb7b49265df9975018a7e51
#
_cell.length_a   1.000
_cell.length_b   1.000
_cell.length_c   1.000
_cell.angle_alpha   90.00
_cell.angle_beta   90.00
_cell.angle_gamma   90.00
#
_symmetry.space_group_name_H-M   'P 1'
#
loop_
_entity.id
_entity.type
_entity.pdbx_description
1 polymer ?
#
loop_
_entity_poly.entity_id
_entity_poly.type
_entity_poly.pdbx_seq_one_letter_code
_entity_poly.pdbx_strand_id
1 'polypeptide(L)'
;MTRRPRVLAVDDRRENLLALQAILEGLAVEVVSVTSGEDALKRLLTEDYAVILLDAHMPGMDGFETAGHIKQRERTRHIPVLFLTAVDYDPHLAFRGYQAGAVDYITKPFDPWVLRAKVSVFVELWAKSEQLLAQGEATRVRDNAMRAAAVAVNEALTALNSADATGGELLPGQRDRALAALDRAQRHLSI
;
A
#
# COMPACT_ATOMS: atom_id res chain seq x y z
N MET A 1 -3.94 -13.57 -3.14
CA MET A 1 -3.44 -13.79 -1.76
C MET A 1 -3.25 -12.43 -1.12
N THR A 2 -4.03 -12.11 -0.10
CA THR A 2 -3.87 -10.85 0.65
C THR A 2 -2.53 -10.88 1.39
N ARG A 3 -1.69 -9.90 1.13
CA ARG A 3 -0.38 -9.74 1.78
C ARG A 3 -0.60 -9.55 3.29
N ARG A 4 0.14 -10.27 4.13
CA ARG A 4 0.06 -10.11 5.58
C ARG A 4 0.57 -8.72 5.97
N PRO A 5 -0.19 -7.93 6.76
CA PRO A 5 0.26 -6.60 7.17
C PRO A 5 1.51 -6.69 8.05
N ARG A 6 2.43 -5.75 7.85
CA ARG A 6 3.68 -5.66 8.60
C ARG A 6 3.65 -4.49 9.56
N VAL A 7 4.21 -4.69 10.74
CA VAL A 7 4.44 -3.66 11.76
C VAL A 7 5.95 -3.49 11.92
N LEU A 8 6.47 -2.29 11.71
CA LEU A 8 7.88 -1.98 11.98
C LEU A 8 8.02 -1.50 13.42
N ALA A 9 8.77 -2.23 14.24
CA ALA A 9 9.10 -1.86 15.61
C ALA A 9 10.56 -1.36 15.68
N VAL A 10 10.75 -0.13 16.16
CA VAL A 10 12.04 0.56 16.21
C VAL A 10 12.31 1.00 17.64
N ASP A 11 13.30 0.41 18.29
CA ASP A 11 13.72 0.72 19.67
C ASP A 11 15.16 0.25 19.85
N ASP A 12 16.04 1.04 20.43
CA ASP A 12 17.48 0.70 20.59
C ASP A 12 17.70 -0.46 21.58
N ARG A 13 16.70 -0.76 22.43
CA ARG A 13 16.74 -1.83 23.42
C ARG A 13 16.02 -3.08 22.92
N ARG A 14 16.76 -4.15 22.75
CA ARG A 14 16.23 -5.45 22.29
C ARG A 14 15.12 -6.01 23.18
N GLU A 15 15.19 -5.75 24.50
CA GLU A 15 14.18 -6.18 25.46
C GLU A 15 12.82 -5.54 25.16
N ASN A 16 12.82 -4.26 24.77
CA ASN A 16 11.60 -3.55 24.37
C ASN A 16 11.01 -4.13 23.09
N LEU A 17 11.85 -4.45 22.11
CA LEU A 17 11.42 -5.08 20.85
C LEU A 17 10.80 -6.46 21.10
N LEU A 18 11.38 -7.27 21.98
CA LEU A 18 10.82 -8.57 22.38
C LEU A 18 9.46 -8.41 23.09
N ALA A 19 9.34 -7.42 23.96
CA ALA A 19 8.07 -7.11 24.62
C ALA A 19 7.00 -6.68 23.60
N LEU A 20 7.34 -5.83 22.64
CA LEU A 20 6.43 -5.42 21.56
C LEU A 20 5.99 -6.60 20.69
N GLN A 21 6.91 -7.50 20.34
CA GLN A 21 6.57 -8.72 19.61
C GLN A 21 5.59 -9.59 20.40
N ALA A 22 5.83 -9.81 21.69
CA ALA A 22 4.96 -10.60 22.56
C ALA A 22 3.57 -9.95 22.70
N ILE A 23 3.48 -8.63 22.84
CA ILE A 23 2.21 -7.90 22.92
C ILE A 23 1.42 -8.04 21.62
N LEU A 24 2.07 -8.00 20.48
CA LEU A 24 1.44 -8.09 19.17
C LEU A 24 1.21 -9.53 18.69
N GLU A 25 1.71 -10.51 19.43
CA GLU A 25 1.41 -11.91 19.22
C GLU A 25 -0.11 -12.14 19.32
N GLY A 26 -0.67 -12.84 18.35
CA GLY A 26 -2.13 -13.03 18.23
C GLY A 26 -2.85 -12.00 17.33
N LEU A 27 -2.22 -10.91 16.93
CA LEU A 27 -2.64 -10.16 15.75
C LEU A 27 -2.13 -10.86 14.48
N ALA A 28 -2.94 -10.83 13.42
CA ALA A 28 -2.55 -11.42 12.13
C ALA A 28 -1.52 -10.55 11.38
N VAL A 29 -0.43 -10.16 12.05
CA VAL A 29 0.62 -9.26 11.54
C VAL A 29 1.99 -9.95 11.53
N GLU A 30 2.91 -9.43 10.73
CA GLU A 30 4.34 -9.73 10.79
C GLU A 30 5.04 -8.55 11.48
N VAL A 31 5.71 -8.78 12.61
CA VAL A 31 6.48 -7.74 13.31
C VAL A 31 7.93 -7.81 12.87
N VAL A 32 8.41 -6.72 12.27
CA VAL A 32 9.81 -6.53 11.88
C VAL A 32 10.45 -5.59 12.88
N SER A 33 11.51 -6.02 13.55
CA SER A 33 12.20 -5.28 14.60
C SER A 33 13.56 -4.78 14.12
N VAL A 34 13.87 -3.51 14.40
CA VAL A 34 15.17 -2.89 14.14
C VAL A 34 15.58 -2.03 15.33
N THR A 35 16.89 -1.84 15.51
CA THR A 35 17.47 -1.19 16.69
C THR A 35 17.95 0.24 16.46
N SER A 36 17.69 0.81 15.28
CA SER A 36 18.09 2.19 14.97
C SER A 36 17.15 2.84 13.94
N GLY A 37 17.12 4.18 13.93
CA GLY A 37 16.41 4.96 12.91
C GLY A 37 16.95 4.70 11.50
N GLU A 38 18.28 4.60 11.35
CA GLU A 38 18.91 4.32 10.05
C GLU A 38 18.48 2.97 9.48
N ASP A 39 18.40 1.92 10.32
CA ASP A 39 17.96 0.61 9.88
C ASP A 39 16.45 0.59 9.55
N ALA A 40 15.66 1.35 10.30
CA ALA A 40 14.26 1.58 9.93
C ALA A 40 14.12 2.22 8.55
N LEU A 41 14.88 3.28 8.29
CA LEU A 41 14.89 3.96 6.99
C LEU A 41 15.35 3.05 5.84
N LYS A 42 16.34 2.17 6.07
CA LYS A 42 16.76 1.16 5.07
C LYS A 42 15.65 0.17 4.74
N ARG A 43 14.97 -0.37 5.77
CA ARG A 43 13.84 -1.29 5.56
C ARG A 43 12.72 -0.66 4.74
N LEU A 44 12.41 0.60 5.04
CA LEU A 44 11.37 1.36 4.36
C LEU A 44 11.67 1.68 2.88
N LEU A 45 12.89 1.47 2.40
CA LEU A 45 13.23 1.61 0.98
C LEU A 45 12.60 0.51 0.11
N THR A 46 12.46 -0.70 0.65
CA THR A 46 12.07 -1.89 -0.11
C THR A 46 10.79 -2.55 0.39
N GLU A 47 10.38 -2.26 1.60
CA GLU A 47 9.28 -2.93 2.28
C GLU A 47 8.18 -1.93 2.65
N ASP A 48 6.91 -2.39 2.63
CA ASP A 48 5.75 -1.60 3.02
C ASP A 48 5.25 -2.07 4.37
N TYR A 49 4.74 -1.13 5.19
CA TYR A 49 4.30 -1.37 6.55
C TYR A 49 2.92 -0.74 6.80
N ALA A 50 2.12 -1.40 7.62
CA ALA A 50 0.80 -0.90 8.03
C ALA A 50 0.92 0.19 9.10
N VAL A 51 1.93 0.09 9.98
CA VAL A 51 2.21 1.06 11.05
C VAL A 51 3.66 0.92 11.50
N ILE A 52 4.25 2.01 11.97
CA ILE A 52 5.58 2.07 12.57
C ILE A 52 5.41 2.39 14.06
N LEU A 53 5.94 1.53 14.93
CA LEU A 53 6.11 1.79 16.37
C LEU A 53 7.54 2.30 16.56
N LEU A 54 7.67 3.52 17.04
CA LEU A 54 8.97 4.22 17.03
C LEU A 54 9.28 4.76 18.42
N ASP A 55 10.35 4.27 19.03
CA ASP A 55 10.85 4.89 20.26
C ASP A 55 11.29 6.32 19.99
N ALA A 56 10.85 7.24 20.86
CA ALA A 56 11.18 8.66 20.72
C ALA A 56 12.67 8.93 21.05
N HIS A 57 13.26 8.14 21.95
CA HIS A 57 14.60 8.37 22.47
C HIS A 57 15.54 7.23 22.12
N MET A 58 16.31 7.40 21.08
CA MET A 58 17.34 6.46 20.64
C MET A 58 18.69 7.20 20.47
N PRO A 59 19.82 6.52 20.68
CA PRO A 59 21.14 7.10 20.42
C PRO A 59 21.34 7.32 18.90
N GLY A 60 22.10 8.34 18.55
CA GLY A 60 22.33 8.74 17.16
C GLY A 60 21.12 9.46 16.58
N MET A 61 20.43 8.87 15.63
CA MET A 61 19.21 9.40 15.05
C MET A 61 18.02 9.10 15.98
N ASP A 62 17.47 10.13 16.61
CA ASP A 62 16.32 9.99 17.49
C ASP A 62 15.02 9.64 16.71
N GLY A 63 13.97 9.28 17.46
CA GLY A 63 12.69 8.91 16.83
C GLY A 63 12.04 10.07 16.09
N PHE A 64 12.18 11.30 16.54
CA PHE A 64 11.58 12.46 15.87
C PHE A 64 12.28 12.79 14.55
N GLU A 65 13.59 12.70 14.52
CA GLU A 65 14.40 12.84 13.31
C GLU A 65 14.08 11.72 12.32
N THR A 66 14.00 10.48 12.81
CA THR A 66 13.59 9.32 12.00
C THR A 66 12.21 9.52 11.38
N ALA A 67 11.22 9.96 12.16
CA ALA A 67 9.87 10.24 11.66
C ALA A 67 9.87 11.38 10.62
N GLY A 68 10.67 12.42 10.83
CA GLY A 68 10.86 13.50 9.87
C GLY A 68 11.32 12.97 8.50
N HIS A 69 12.34 12.11 8.48
CA HIS A 69 12.80 11.48 7.24
C HIS A 69 11.75 10.57 6.59
N ILE A 70 10.97 9.82 7.39
CA ILE A 70 9.87 8.99 6.89
C ILE A 70 8.82 9.85 6.19
N LYS A 71 8.43 10.98 6.82
CA LYS A 71 7.35 11.85 6.33
C LYS A 71 7.74 12.73 5.14
N GLN A 72 9.01 13.01 4.95
CA GLN A 72 9.53 13.76 3.80
C GLN A 72 9.52 12.94 2.50
N ARG A 73 9.55 11.62 2.58
CA ARG A 73 9.60 10.74 1.39
C ARG A 73 8.20 10.40 0.91
N GLU A 74 7.93 10.59 -0.36
CA GLU A 74 6.63 10.31 -0.98
C GLU A 74 6.16 8.87 -0.76
N ARG A 75 7.08 7.91 -0.86
CA ARG A 75 6.80 6.48 -0.65
C ARG A 75 6.33 6.13 0.76
N THR A 76 6.84 6.82 1.79
CA THR A 76 6.66 6.42 3.20
C THR A 76 5.85 7.42 4.02
N ARG A 77 5.62 8.63 3.53
CA ARG A 77 4.89 9.69 4.26
C ARG A 77 3.48 9.31 4.71
N HIS A 78 2.84 8.38 4.00
CA HIS A 78 1.49 7.92 4.31
C HIS A 78 1.44 6.88 5.44
N ILE A 79 2.59 6.23 5.75
CA ILE A 79 2.64 5.20 6.80
C ILE A 79 2.45 5.86 8.15
N PRO A 80 1.47 5.41 8.97
CA PRO A 80 1.26 5.96 10.30
C PRO A 80 2.44 5.65 11.22
N VAL A 81 2.87 6.67 11.98
CA VAL A 81 3.93 6.55 13.00
C VAL A 81 3.28 6.73 14.36
N LEU A 82 3.46 5.75 15.23
CA LEU A 82 3.04 5.74 16.62
C LEU A 82 4.26 5.82 17.51
N PHE A 83 4.45 6.93 18.20
CA PHE A 83 5.58 7.09 19.10
C PHE A 83 5.39 6.32 20.41
N LEU A 84 6.46 5.70 20.86
CA LEU A 84 6.59 5.13 22.19
C LEU A 84 7.55 6.05 22.99
N THR A 85 7.08 6.67 24.06
CA THR A 85 7.87 7.68 24.79
C THR A 85 7.85 7.45 26.30
N ALA A 86 8.85 7.92 27.02
CA ALA A 86 8.85 7.93 28.48
C ALA A 86 7.84 8.95 29.04
N VAL A 87 7.49 8.80 30.32
CA VAL A 87 6.34 9.44 31.01
C VAL A 87 6.37 10.96 31.09
N ASP A 88 7.46 11.63 30.80
CA ASP A 88 7.50 13.09 30.86
C ASP A 88 6.74 13.67 29.66
N TYR A 89 5.43 13.91 29.89
CA TYR A 89 4.59 14.67 28.99
C TYR A 89 5.14 16.10 28.90
N ASP A 90 6.10 16.29 28.02
CA ASP A 90 6.48 17.63 27.57
C ASP A 90 5.55 18.00 26.41
N PRO A 91 4.69 19.03 26.56
CA PRO A 91 3.86 19.53 25.46
C PRO A 91 4.67 19.89 24.21
N HIS A 92 5.93 20.27 24.37
CA HIS A 92 6.84 20.55 23.26
C HIS A 92 7.23 19.28 22.50
N LEU A 93 7.38 18.13 23.17
CA LEU A 93 7.64 16.85 22.51
C LEU A 93 6.41 16.34 21.76
N ALA A 94 5.22 16.48 22.34
CA ALA A 94 3.97 16.18 21.64
C ALA A 94 3.82 17.04 20.38
N PHE A 95 4.09 18.35 20.49
CA PHE A 95 4.05 19.27 19.35
C PHE A 95 5.08 18.92 18.27
N ARG A 96 6.32 18.56 18.65
CA ARG A 96 7.33 18.06 17.72
C ARG A 96 6.88 16.78 17.01
N GLY A 97 6.26 15.85 17.74
CA GLY A 97 5.69 14.63 17.17
C GLY A 97 4.62 14.91 16.12
N TYR A 98 3.69 15.80 16.42
CA TYR A 98 2.66 16.22 15.46
C TYR A 98 3.26 16.98 14.26
N GLN A 99 4.24 17.86 14.48
CA GLN A 99 4.96 18.51 13.39
C GLN A 99 5.74 17.51 12.52
N ALA A 100 6.29 16.44 13.11
CA ALA A 100 6.92 15.34 12.39
C ALA A 100 5.90 14.44 11.66
N GLY A 101 4.58 14.73 11.78
CA GLY A 101 3.52 13.99 11.10
C GLY A 101 3.16 12.65 11.77
N ALA A 102 3.45 12.50 13.08
CA ALA A 102 2.97 11.36 13.85
C ALA A 102 1.44 11.36 13.94
N VAL A 103 0.88 10.16 13.98
CA VAL A 103 -0.58 9.99 14.11
C VAL A 103 -0.99 9.96 15.58
N ASP A 104 -0.10 9.40 16.45
CA ASP A 104 -0.40 9.24 17.87
C ASP A 104 0.89 8.93 18.66
N TYR A 105 0.78 8.91 19.99
CA TYR A 105 1.86 8.49 20.89
C TYR A 105 1.31 7.66 22.05
N ILE A 106 2.17 6.82 22.63
CA ILE A 106 1.88 6.00 23.83
C ILE A 106 3.02 6.23 24.83
N THR A 107 2.68 6.57 26.06
CA THR A 107 3.66 6.74 27.14
C THR A 107 4.05 5.40 27.76
N LYS A 108 5.35 5.16 27.95
CA LYS A 108 5.90 4.02 28.70
C LYS A 108 5.84 4.33 30.21
N PRO A 109 5.43 3.41 31.10
CA PRO A 109 4.94 2.08 30.78
C PRO A 109 3.50 2.12 30.22
N PHE A 110 3.23 1.34 29.19
CA PHE A 110 1.94 1.27 28.54
C PHE A 110 1.20 -0.04 28.83
N ASP A 111 -0.12 0.03 28.82
CA ASP A 111 -0.97 -1.15 28.87
C ASP A 111 -0.88 -1.92 27.54
N PRO A 112 -0.51 -3.24 27.57
CA PRO A 112 -0.46 -4.06 26.37
C PRO A 112 -1.75 -4.09 25.54
N TRP A 113 -2.91 -4.00 26.20
CA TRP A 113 -4.20 -3.97 25.52
C TRP A 113 -4.42 -2.67 24.74
N VAL A 114 -3.98 -1.55 25.30
CA VAL A 114 -4.08 -0.23 24.64
C VAL A 114 -3.19 -0.21 23.40
N LEU A 115 -1.95 -0.69 23.50
CA LEU A 115 -1.06 -0.78 22.35
C LEU A 115 -1.64 -1.68 21.26
N ARG A 116 -2.11 -2.88 21.64
CA ARG A 116 -2.73 -3.83 20.71
C ARG A 116 -3.95 -3.23 20.01
N ALA A 117 -4.84 -2.56 20.75
CA ALA A 117 -6.02 -1.92 20.20
C ALA A 117 -5.66 -0.82 19.18
N LYS A 118 -4.66 0.02 19.49
CA LYS A 118 -4.21 1.07 18.56
C LYS A 118 -3.60 0.47 17.29
N VAL A 119 -2.75 -0.54 17.41
CA VAL A 119 -2.12 -1.21 16.26
C VAL A 119 -3.17 -1.90 15.39
N SER A 120 -4.17 -2.56 15.98
CA SER A 120 -5.22 -3.25 15.21
C SER A 120 -6.01 -2.30 14.31
N VAL A 121 -6.29 -1.07 14.77
CA VAL A 121 -6.97 -0.05 13.94
C VAL A 121 -6.16 0.28 12.69
N PHE A 122 -4.85 0.50 12.82
CA PHE A 122 -4.00 0.81 11.66
C PHE A 122 -3.85 -0.37 10.71
N VAL A 123 -3.78 -1.59 11.26
CA VAL A 123 -3.76 -2.83 10.47
C VAL A 123 -5.04 -3.01 9.67
N GLU A 124 -6.20 -2.74 10.27
CA GLU A 124 -7.49 -2.79 9.56
C GLU A 124 -7.59 -1.73 8.47
N LEU A 125 -7.16 -0.49 8.76
CA LEU A 125 -7.14 0.57 7.76
C LEU A 125 -6.23 0.23 6.58
N TRP A 126 -5.05 -0.33 6.85
CA TRP A 126 -4.14 -0.79 5.82
C TRP A 126 -4.77 -1.89 4.96
N ALA A 127 -5.39 -2.90 5.59
CA ALA A 127 -6.04 -4.00 4.88
C ALA A 127 -7.18 -3.51 3.97
N LYS A 128 -7.98 -2.53 4.44
CA LYS A 128 -9.03 -1.90 3.62
C LYS A 128 -8.46 -1.11 2.46
N SER A 129 -7.36 -0.38 2.68
CA SER A 129 -6.67 0.37 1.62
C SER A 129 -6.14 -0.56 0.53
N GLU A 130 -5.48 -1.66 0.89
CA GLU A 130 -5.01 -2.68 -0.05
C GLU A 130 -6.17 -3.30 -0.85
N GLN A 131 -7.29 -3.58 -0.20
CA GLN A 131 -8.49 -4.10 -0.88
C GLN A 131 -9.05 -3.12 -1.90
N LEU A 132 -9.12 -1.82 -1.57
CA LEU A 132 -9.59 -0.78 -2.49
C LEU A 132 -8.65 -0.62 -3.69
N LEU A 133 -7.34 -0.65 -3.47
CA LEU A 133 -6.34 -0.59 -4.54
C LEU A 133 -6.49 -1.79 -5.49
N ALA A 134 -6.62 -3.00 -4.95
CA ALA A 134 -6.82 -4.20 -5.76
C ALA A 134 -8.12 -4.15 -6.57
N GLN A 135 -9.22 -3.63 -6.00
CA GLN A 135 -10.48 -3.43 -6.72
C GLN A 135 -10.35 -2.38 -7.83
N GLY A 136 -9.64 -1.28 -7.56
CA GLY A 136 -9.38 -0.23 -8.55
C GLY A 136 -8.55 -0.74 -9.73
N GLU A 137 -7.53 -1.56 -9.49
CA GLU A 137 -6.74 -2.20 -10.53
C GLU A 137 -7.57 -3.17 -11.38
N ALA A 138 -8.38 -4.03 -10.75
CA ALA A 138 -9.26 -4.95 -11.46
C ALA A 138 -10.27 -4.20 -12.35
N THR A 139 -10.84 -3.10 -11.87
CA THR A 139 -11.73 -2.24 -12.65
C THR A 139 -11.01 -1.62 -13.84
N ARG A 140 -9.78 -1.09 -13.65
CA ARG A 140 -8.97 -0.52 -14.72
C ARG A 140 -8.63 -1.54 -15.80
N VAL A 141 -8.24 -2.76 -15.41
CA VAL A 141 -7.95 -3.85 -16.35
C VAL A 141 -9.18 -4.17 -17.18
N ARG A 142 -10.35 -4.31 -16.55
CA ARG A 142 -11.63 -4.58 -17.23
C ARG A 142 -12.03 -3.45 -18.20
N ASP A 143 -11.88 -2.18 -17.78
CA ASP A 143 -12.22 -1.04 -18.63
C ASP A 143 -11.30 -0.93 -19.84
N ASN A 144 -10.01 -1.22 -19.67
CA ASN A 144 -9.04 -1.25 -20.76
C ASN A 144 -9.36 -2.40 -21.73
N ALA A 145 -9.71 -3.57 -21.24
CA ALA A 145 -10.14 -4.71 -22.07
C ALA A 145 -11.41 -4.38 -22.87
N MET A 146 -12.39 -3.75 -22.23
CA MET A 146 -13.61 -3.30 -22.91
C MET A 146 -13.33 -2.28 -24.01
N ARG A 147 -12.46 -1.29 -23.75
CA ARG A 147 -12.06 -0.29 -24.76
C ARG A 147 -11.34 -0.95 -25.94
N ALA A 148 -10.44 -1.87 -25.68
CA ALA A 148 -9.73 -2.59 -26.72
C ALA A 148 -10.67 -3.44 -27.57
N ALA A 149 -11.64 -4.11 -26.94
CA ALA A 149 -12.68 -4.87 -27.64
C ALA A 149 -13.56 -3.97 -28.50
N ALA A 150 -13.98 -2.79 -27.99
CA ALA A 150 -14.79 -1.84 -28.73
C ALA A 150 -14.06 -1.31 -29.98
N VAL A 151 -12.75 -1.02 -29.87
CA VAL A 151 -11.93 -0.62 -31.03
C VAL A 151 -11.89 -1.75 -32.07
N ALA A 152 -11.64 -2.99 -31.64
CA ALA A 152 -11.58 -4.14 -32.55
C ALA A 152 -12.93 -4.42 -33.23
N VAL A 153 -14.05 -4.27 -32.54
CA VAL A 153 -15.39 -4.38 -33.13
C VAL A 153 -15.62 -3.28 -34.16
N ASN A 154 -15.22 -2.04 -33.87
CA ASN A 154 -15.36 -0.93 -34.81
C ASN A 154 -14.49 -1.12 -36.07
N GLU A 155 -13.30 -1.66 -35.94
CA GLU A 155 -12.46 -2.07 -37.08
C GLU A 155 -13.14 -3.13 -37.96
N ALA A 156 -13.76 -4.13 -37.33
CA ALA A 156 -14.50 -5.16 -38.02
C ALA A 156 -15.70 -4.59 -38.78
N LEU A 157 -16.49 -3.70 -38.14
CA LEU A 157 -17.62 -3.02 -38.77
C LEU A 157 -17.17 -2.15 -39.95
N THR A 158 -16.07 -1.42 -39.81
CA THR A 158 -15.53 -0.60 -40.88
C THR A 158 -15.10 -1.45 -42.07
N ALA A 159 -14.47 -2.59 -41.83
CA ALA A 159 -14.07 -3.52 -42.89
C ALA A 159 -15.29 -4.13 -43.61
N LEU A 160 -16.38 -4.42 -42.90
CA LEU A 160 -17.61 -4.91 -43.48
C LEU A 160 -18.38 -3.83 -44.29
N ASN A 161 -18.52 -2.62 -43.74
CA ASN A 161 -19.20 -1.52 -44.41
C ASN A 161 -18.47 -1.04 -45.69
N SER A 162 -17.12 -1.16 -45.72
CA SER A 162 -16.38 -0.84 -46.94
C SER A 162 -16.61 -1.84 -48.08
N ALA A 163 -17.12 -3.04 -47.77
CA ALA A 163 -17.49 -4.03 -48.74
C ALA A 163 -18.87 -3.77 -49.35
N ASP A 164 -19.82 -3.26 -48.55
CA ASP A 164 -21.18 -2.92 -48.99
C ASP A 164 -21.15 -1.77 -50.03
N ALA A 165 -20.20 -0.82 -49.93
CA ALA A 165 -19.99 0.26 -50.86
C ALA A 165 -19.47 -0.18 -52.23
N THR A 166 -18.99 -1.42 -52.39
CA THR A 166 -18.44 -1.97 -53.64
C THR A 166 -19.37 -3.02 -54.33
N GLY A 167 -20.63 -3.14 -53.90
CA GLY A 167 -21.62 -3.98 -54.61
C GLY A 167 -21.86 -5.36 -54.03
N GLY A 168 -21.62 -5.53 -52.72
CA GLY A 168 -22.17 -6.65 -51.94
C GLY A 168 -21.34 -7.92 -51.82
N GLU A 169 -20.18 -8.01 -52.47
CA GLU A 169 -19.29 -9.17 -52.30
C GLU A 169 -18.02 -8.79 -51.56
N LEU A 170 -17.85 -9.38 -50.36
CA LEU A 170 -16.62 -9.20 -49.54
C LEU A 170 -15.40 -9.73 -50.31
N LEU A 171 -14.46 -8.87 -50.66
CA LEU A 171 -13.17 -9.32 -51.16
C LEU A 171 -12.52 -10.23 -50.12
N PRO A 172 -11.81 -11.32 -50.52
CA PRO A 172 -11.24 -12.30 -49.59
C PRO A 172 -10.44 -11.67 -48.44
N GLY A 173 -9.64 -10.64 -48.71
CA GLY A 173 -8.87 -9.93 -47.67
C GLY A 173 -9.68 -9.04 -46.73
N GLN A 174 -10.93 -8.65 -47.05
CA GLN A 174 -11.79 -7.86 -46.16
C GLN A 174 -12.45 -8.75 -45.10
N ARG A 175 -12.90 -9.93 -45.52
CA ARG A 175 -13.47 -10.95 -44.62
C ARG A 175 -12.45 -11.39 -43.59
N ASP A 176 -11.20 -11.67 -44.02
CA ASP A 176 -10.13 -12.11 -43.13
C ASP A 176 -9.77 -11.03 -42.08
N ARG A 177 -9.76 -9.75 -42.48
CA ARG A 177 -9.54 -8.62 -41.56
C ARG A 177 -10.66 -8.49 -40.52
N ALA A 178 -11.93 -8.62 -40.94
CA ALA A 178 -13.07 -8.56 -40.04
C ALA A 178 -13.06 -9.71 -39.04
N LEU A 179 -12.80 -10.93 -39.49
CA LEU A 179 -12.68 -12.11 -38.62
C LEU A 179 -11.51 -11.98 -37.63
N ALA A 180 -10.36 -11.51 -38.08
CA ALA A 180 -9.21 -11.28 -37.23
C ALA A 180 -9.47 -10.18 -36.17
N ALA A 181 -10.23 -9.13 -36.51
CA ALA A 181 -10.62 -8.08 -35.60
C ALA A 181 -11.61 -8.59 -34.53
N LEU A 182 -12.61 -9.38 -34.92
CA LEU A 182 -13.56 -10.02 -33.98
C LEU A 182 -12.88 -11.00 -33.03
N ASP A 183 -11.92 -11.78 -33.52
CA ASP A 183 -11.15 -12.71 -32.70
C ASP A 183 -10.27 -11.96 -31.68
N ARG A 184 -9.69 -10.80 -32.05
CA ARG A 184 -9.01 -9.90 -31.09
C ARG A 184 -9.97 -9.39 -30.03
N ALA A 185 -11.19 -8.92 -30.40
CA ALA A 185 -12.19 -8.45 -29.46
C ALA A 185 -12.56 -9.54 -28.45
N GLN A 186 -12.78 -10.77 -28.91
CA GLN A 186 -13.14 -11.89 -28.05
C GLN A 186 -12.02 -12.23 -27.05
N ARG A 187 -10.75 -12.19 -27.47
CA ARG A 187 -9.62 -12.40 -26.57
C ARG A 187 -9.52 -11.31 -25.49
N HIS A 188 -9.84 -10.05 -25.80
CA HIS A 188 -9.83 -8.97 -24.79
C HIS A 188 -10.97 -9.07 -23.78
N LEU A 189 -12.08 -9.70 -24.12
CA LEU A 189 -13.23 -9.90 -23.21
C LEU A 189 -13.10 -11.16 -22.35
N SER A 190 -12.16 -12.05 -22.65
CA SER A 190 -11.94 -13.32 -21.95
C SER A 190 -10.93 -13.22 -20.79
N ILE A 191 -10.46 -12.00 -20.45
CA ILE A 191 -9.57 -11.68 -19.33
C ILE A 191 -10.41 -11.19 -18.15
#